data_85b6928002a3ca372b2da3fbe985114c
#
_entry.id   85b6928002a3ca372b2da3fbe985114c
#
_cell.length_a   1.000
_cell.length_b   1.000
_cell.length_c   1.000
_cell.angle_alpha   90.00
_cell.angle_beta   90.00
_cell.angle_gamma   90.00
#
_symmetry.space_group_name_H-M   'P 1'
#
loop_
_entity.id
_entity.type
_entity.pdbx_description
1 polymer ?
#
loop_
_entity_poly.entity_id
_entity_poly.type
_entity_poly.pdbx_seq_one_letter_code
_entity_poly.pdbx_strand_id
1 'polypeptide(L)'
;MRQGTFFCIDAHTCGNPVRLVAGGVPPLEGNTMSEKRQYFLEHYDWIRQALMFEPRGHSMMSGSVVLPPCTDNADASILFIETSGCLPMCGHGTIGTVTTAIENRLITPKEEGRLILDVPAGQIEVHYQTRGDKVTSVKIFNVPSYLAHQDVTVEIEGLGEITVDVAYGGNYYVIVDPQENYAGLEHYSPDEILMLSPKVRTAVSNAVECIHPNDPMVCGVSHVLWTGKPTQDGATARNAVFYGDKALDRSPCGTGTSARMAQWHAKGKLKSGEDFVHESIIGSLFNGRIEGITEVNGQTAILPSIEGWAQVYGHNTIWVDDEDPYAYGFEVK
;
A
#
# COMPACT_ATOMS: atom_id res chain seq x y z
N MET A 1 -20.43 12.37 -21.47
CA MET A 1 -21.12 12.00 -20.21
C MET A 1 -20.25 11.01 -19.48
N ARG A 2 -19.87 11.30 -18.25
CA ARG A 2 -19.09 10.43 -17.39
C ARG A 2 -20.02 9.70 -16.44
N GLN A 3 -20.75 8.72 -16.97
CA GLN A 3 -21.70 7.90 -16.23
C GLN A 3 -21.19 6.46 -16.20
N GLY A 4 -21.46 5.73 -15.15
CA GLY A 4 -21.10 4.33 -15.08
C GLY A 4 -21.77 3.57 -13.97
N THR A 5 -21.93 2.26 -14.19
CA THR A 5 -22.29 1.29 -13.17
C THR A 5 -21.07 0.44 -12.86
N PHE A 6 -20.67 0.41 -11.60
CA PHE A 6 -19.51 -0.34 -11.14
C PHE A 6 -19.94 -1.46 -10.21
N PHE A 7 -19.48 -2.67 -10.51
CA PHE A 7 -19.66 -3.83 -9.64
C PHE A 7 -18.47 -3.92 -8.69
N CYS A 8 -18.72 -3.72 -7.41
CA CYS A 8 -17.69 -3.66 -6.40
C CYS A 8 -17.89 -4.76 -5.36
N ILE A 9 -16.79 -5.26 -4.83
CA ILE A 9 -16.78 -6.17 -3.70
C ILE A 9 -15.94 -5.53 -2.61
N ASP A 10 -16.56 -5.29 -1.46
CA ASP A 10 -15.93 -4.63 -0.33
C ASP A 10 -15.40 -5.66 0.67
N ALA A 11 -14.17 -5.44 1.08
CA ALA A 11 -13.43 -6.25 2.03
C ALA A 11 -12.60 -5.36 2.96
N HIS A 12 -11.98 -5.94 3.96
CA HIS A 12 -10.88 -5.31 4.68
C HIS A 12 -9.67 -6.25 4.78
N THR A 13 -8.48 -5.69 4.73
CA THR A 13 -7.23 -6.39 5.03
C THR A 13 -6.75 -5.98 6.40
N CYS A 14 -6.80 -6.89 7.38
CA CYS A 14 -6.36 -6.62 8.75
C CYS A 14 -6.95 -5.30 9.30
N GLY A 15 -8.21 -4.99 8.97
CA GLY A 15 -8.93 -3.80 9.40
C GLY A 15 -8.93 -2.63 8.40
N ASN A 16 -7.99 -2.55 7.45
CA ASN A 16 -8.00 -1.49 6.44
C ASN A 16 -8.95 -1.81 5.29
N PRO A 17 -9.84 -0.90 4.88
CA PRO A 17 -10.82 -1.16 3.84
C PRO A 17 -10.18 -1.37 2.47
N VAL A 18 -10.74 -2.29 1.69
CA VAL A 18 -10.36 -2.55 0.30
C VAL A 18 -11.61 -2.76 -0.53
N ARG A 19 -11.80 -1.95 -1.56
CA ARG A 19 -12.87 -2.11 -2.56
C ARG A 19 -12.29 -2.67 -3.85
N LEU A 20 -12.64 -3.89 -4.20
CA LEU A 20 -12.34 -4.45 -5.51
C LEU A 20 -13.40 -4.00 -6.51
N VAL A 21 -13.00 -3.28 -7.56
CA VAL A 21 -13.85 -2.97 -8.72
C VAL A 21 -13.75 -4.15 -9.69
N ALA A 22 -14.77 -5.02 -9.63
CA ALA A 22 -14.82 -6.25 -10.41
C ALA A 22 -15.39 -6.05 -11.83
N GLY A 23 -15.99 -4.88 -12.11
CA GLY A 23 -16.55 -4.58 -13.43
C GLY A 23 -16.98 -3.12 -13.55
N GLY A 24 -17.13 -2.66 -14.79
CA GLY A 24 -17.56 -1.30 -15.12
C GLY A 24 -16.42 -0.35 -15.52
N VAL A 25 -15.15 -0.72 -15.29
CA VAL A 25 -14.01 0.07 -15.77
C VAL A 25 -13.81 -0.18 -17.26
N PRO A 26 -13.69 0.89 -18.08
CA PRO A 26 -13.38 0.73 -19.51
C PRO A 26 -12.02 0.06 -19.75
N PRO A 27 -11.79 -0.53 -20.93
CA PRO A 27 -10.47 -1.04 -21.30
C PRO A 27 -9.40 0.05 -21.21
N LEU A 28 -8.25 -0.32 -20.62
CA LEU A 28 -7.11 0.58 -20.47
C LEU A 28 -6.07 0.28 -21.55
N GLU A 29 -5.62 1.33 -22.25
CA GLU A 29 -4.54 1.24 -23.21
C GLU A 29 -3.17 1.16 -22.51
N GLY A 30 -2.22 0.46 -23.13
CA GLY A 30 -0.87 0.23 -22.65
C GLY A 30 -0.48 -1.25 -22.63
N ASN A 31 0.81 -1.50 -22.77
CA ASN A 31 1.40 -2.84 -22.77
C ASN A 31 1.87 -3.28 -21.38
N THR A 32 2.10 -2.32 -20.50
CA THR A 32 2.53 -2.54 -19.11
C THR A 32 1.52 -1.94 -18.13
N MET A 33 1.57 -2.39 -16.88
CA MET A 33 0.69 -1.82 -15.85
C MET A 33 1.07 -0.37 -15.51
N SER A 34 2.32 0.03 -15.67
CA SER A 34 2.74 1.43 -15.52
C SER A 34 2.09 2.32 -16.58
N GLU A 35 2.08 1.88 -17.86
CA GLU A 35 1.39 2.60 -18.95
C GLU A 35 -0.12 2.64 -18.72
N LYS A 36 -0.77 1.53 -18.37
CA LYS A 36 -2.20 1.46 -18.07
C LYS A 36 -2.58 2.36 -16.89
N ARG A 37 -1.71 2.46 -15.87
CA ARG A 37 -1.88 3.38 -14.74
C ARG A 37 -1.90 4.84 -15.21
N GLN A 38 -0.96 5.24 -16.09
CA GLN A 38 -0.93 6.60 -16.63
C GLN A 38 -2.17 6.88 -17.49
N TYR A 39 -2.54 5.95 -18.35
CA TYR A 39 -3.74 6.06 -19.17
C TYR A 39 -5.01 6.23 -18.30
N PHE A 40 -5.11 5.45 -17.22
CA PHE A 40 -6.23 5.57 -16.27
C PHE A 40 -6.25 6.95 -15.60
N LEU A 41 -5.11 7.45 -15.14
CA LEU A 41 -5.01 8.77 -14.51
C LEU A 41 -5.40 9.89 -15.48
N GLU A 42 -5.01 9.80 -16.74
CA GLU A 42 -5.31 10.82 -17.76
C GLU A 42 -6.78 10.81 -18.20
N HIS A 43 -7.40 9.63 -18.31
CA HIS A 43 -8.71 9.49 -18.95
C HIS A 43 -9.83 9.09 -17.98
N TYR A 44 -9.53 8.38 -16.89
CA TYR A 44 -10.51 7.73 -16.02
C TYR A 44 -10.32 7.97 -14.52
N ASP A 45 -9.47 8.91 -14.09
CA ASP A 45 -9.26 9.23 -12.68
C ASP A 45 -10.56 9.60 -11.93
N TRP A 46 -11.56 10.09 -12.67
CA TRP A 46 -12.89 10.35 -12.13
C TRP A 46 -13.54 9.07 -11.53
N ILE A 47 -13.22 7.87 -12.04
CA ILE A 47 -13.72 6.60 -11.49
C ILE A 47 -13.15 6.38 -10.10
N ARG A 48 -11.83 6.60 -9.92
CA ARG A 48 -11.17 6.54 -8.62
C ARG A 48 -11.81 7.54 -7.66
N GLN A 49 -11.95 8.78 -8.07
CA GLN A 49 -12.56 9.83 -7.25
C GLN A 49 -14.00 9.45 -6.85
N ALA A 50 -14.82 9.03 -7.79
CA ALA A 50 -16.21 8.65 -7.54
C ALA A 50 -16.34 7.46 -6.56
N LEU A 51 -15.41 6.50 -6.57
CA LEU A 51 -15.51 5.27 -5.80
C LEU A 51 -14.73 5.32 -4.48
N MET A 52 -13.71 6.18 -4.36
CA MET A 52 -12.85 6.25 -3.18
C MET A 52 -13.21 7.41 -2.25
N PHE A 53 -13.78 8.51 -2.77
CA PHE A 53 -14.18 9.66 -1.96
C PHE A 53 -15.66 9.59 -1.52
N GLU A 54 -16.02 10.44 -0.55
CA GLU A 54 -17.42 10.61 -0.16
C GLU A 54 -18.27 11.10 -1.35
N PRO A 55 -19.53 10.69 -1.48
CA PRO A 55 -20.33 9.93 -0.52
C PRO A 55 -20.25 8.41 -0.69
N ARG A 56 -19.51 7.89 -1.69
CA ARG A 56 -19.46 6.45 -2.00
C ARG A 56 -18.25 5.73 -1.40
N GLY A 57 -17.26 6.48 -0.93
CA GLY A 57 -16.11 6.06 -0.18
C GLY A 57 -15.92 6.93 1.05
N HIS A 58 -14.68 7.06 1.51
CA HIS A 58 -14.28 7.88 2.66
C HIS A 58 -12.75 8.08 2.63
N SER A 59 -12.21 8.97 3.47
CA SER A 59 -10.77 9.31 3.50
C SER A 59 -9.82 8.13 3.68
N MET A 60 -10.31 7.01 4.20
CA MET A 60 -9.55 5.77 4.43
C MET A 60 -9.72 4.74 3.31
N MET A 61 -10.53 5.04 2.29
CA MET A 61 -10.87 4.05 1.27
C MET A 61 -9.68 3.78 0.38
N SER A 62 -9.37 2.50 0.23
CA SER A 62 -8.43 1.93 -0.71
C SER A 62 -9.16 0.98 -1.63
N GLY A 63 -8.71 0.84 -2.86
CA GLY A 63 -9.34 -0.06 -3.80
C GLY A 63 -8.38 -0.55 -4.87
N SER A 64 -8.92 -1.43 -5.70
CA SER A 64 -8.20 -2.02 -6.82
C SER A 64 -9.13 -2.32 -7.99
N VAL A 65 -8.57 -2.41 -9.18
CA VAL A 65 -9.23 -2.90 -10.39
C VAL A 65 -8.46 -4.14 -10.85
N VAL A 66 -9.14 -5.27 -11.01
CA VAL A 66 -8.56 -6.45 -11.65
C VAL A 66 -8.70 -6.32 -13.16
N LEU A 67 -7.60 -6.52 -13.85
CA LEU A 67 -7.49 -6.41 -15.31
C LEU A 67 -6.90 -7.70 -15.89
N PRO A 68 -7.10 -7.97 -17.19
CA PRO A 68 -6.36 -9.02 -17.89
C PRO A 68 -4.84 -8.83 -17.73
N PRO A 69 -4.06 -9.95 -17.68
CA PRO A 69 -2.62 -9.88 -17.54
C PRO A 69 -1.97 -9.10 -18.69
N CYS A 70 -0.89 -8.37 -18.40
CA CYS A 70 -0.05 -7.71 -19.40
C CYS A 70 0.99 -8.68 -19.96
N THR A 71 1.37 -9.71 -19.20
CA THR A 71 2.40 -10.68 -19.55
C THR A 71 1.82 -12.10 -19.62
N ASP A 72 2.39 -12.96 -20.48
CA ASP A 72 1.89 -14.31 -20.71
C ASP A 72 1.98 -15.23 -19.48
N ASN A 73 2.92 -14.97 -18.58
CA ASN A 73 3.12 -15.76 -17.37
C ASN A 73 2.25 -15.29 -16.19
N ALA A 74 1.69 -14.07 -16.22
CA ALA A 74 0.83 -13.56 -15.17
C ALA A 74 -0.59 -14.15 -15.23
N ASP A 75 -1.22 -14.29 -14.07
CA ASP A 75 -2.60 -14.74 -13.91
C ASP A 75 -3.59 -13.59 -14.09
N ALA A 76 -3.22 -12.40 -13.63
CA ALA A 76 -3.99 -11.18 -13.74
C ALA A 76 -3.10 -9.94 -13.59
N SER A 77 -3.68 -8.77 -13.81
CA SER A 77 -3.08 -7.48 -13.47
C SER A 77 -3.92 -6.75 -12.43
N ILE A 78 -3.28 -5.92 -11.60
CA ILE A 78 -3.95 -5.10 -10.59
C ILE A 78 -3.54 -3.65 -10.75
N LEU A 79 -4.54 -2.76 -10.86
CA LEU A 79 -4.38 -1.33 -10.70
C LEU A 79 -4.87 -0.92 -9.32
N PHE A 80 -4.01 -0.29 -8.51
CA PHE A 80 -4.39 0.22 -7.20
C PHE A 80 -4.94 1.63 -7.31
N ILE A 81 -6.10 1.85 -6.69
CA ILE A 81 -6.79 3.14 -6.65
C ILE A 81 -7.04 3.52 -5.19
N GLU A 82 -6.59 4.70 -4.81
CA GLU A 82 -6.74 5.20 -3.45
C GLU A 82 -7.14 6.68 -3.45
N THR A 83 -7.43 7.23 -2.28
CA THR A 83 -7.66 8.66 -2.12
C THR A 83 -6.42 9.48 -2.53
N SER A 84 -5.22 8.94 -2.32
CA SER A 84 -3.93 9.55 -2.72
C SER A 84 -3.62 9.48 -4.23
N GLY A 85 -4.36 8.71 -5.01
CA GLY A 85 -4.10 8.46 -6.42
C GLY A 85 -4.00 6.99 -6.77
N CYS A 86 -3.27 6.67 -7.84
CA CYS A 86 -2.97 5.30 -8.24
C CYS A 86 -1.56 4.93 -7.80
N LEU A 87 -1.44 4.04 -6.82
CA LEU A 87 -0.14 3.62 -6.28
C LEU A 87 0.59 2.66 -7.23
N PRO A 88 1.94 2.70 -7.24
CA PRO A 88 2.74 1.69 -7.96
C PRO A 88 2.58 0.29 -7.35
N MET A 89 2.48 0.20 -6.01
CA MET A 89 2.28 -1.02 -5.26
C MET A 89 1.47 -0.75 -3.99
N CYS A 90 0.59 -1.69 -3.62
CA CYS A 90 -0.19 -1.64 -2.41
C CYS A 90 -0.28 -3.04 -1.78
N GLY A 91 0.41 -3.28 -0.67
CA GLY A 91 0.47 -4.60 -0.04
C GLY A 91 -0.88 -5.04 0.53
N HIS A 92 -1.54 -4.20 1.36
CA HIS A 92 -2.86 -4.54 1.91
C HIS A 92 -3.92 -4.65 0.80
N GLY A 93 -3.83 -3.77 -0.22
CA GLY A 93 -4.68 -3.84 -1.41
C GLY A 93 -4.51 -5.15 -2.17
N THR A 94 -3.29 -5.66 -2.33
CA THR A 94 -3.03 -6.96 -2.96
C THR A 94 -3.65 -8.10 -2.15
N ILE A 95 -3.45 -8.14 -0.83
CA ILE A 95 -4.03 -9.17 0.05
C ILE A 95 -5.56 -9.17 -0.06
N GLY A 96 -6.19 -8.00 0.04
CA GLY A 96 -7.64 -7.85 -0.09
C GLY A 96 -8.15 -8.25 -1.48
N THR A 97 -7.45 -7.81 -2.53
CA THR A 97 -7.81 -8.12 -3.93
C THR A 97 -7.71 -9.61 -4.22
N VAL A 98 -6.61 -10.27 -3.83
CA VAL A 98 -6.41 -11.72 -4.04
C VAL A 98 -7.47 -12.51 -3.29
N THR A 99 -7.68 -12.22 -2.00
CA THR A 99 -8.74 -12.85 -1.20
C THR A 99 -10.10 -12.72 -1.89
N THR A 100 -10.46 -11.50 -2.26
CA THR A 100 -11.75 -11.21 -2.90
C THR A 100 -11.88 -11.88 -4.26
N ALA A 101 -10.85 -11.81 -5.09
CA ALA A 101 -10.89 -12.34 -6.45
C ALA A 101 -10.93 -13.89 -6.47
N ILE A 102 -10.22 -14.55 -5.58
CA ILE A 102 -10.24 -16.02 -5.46
C ILE A 102 -11.58 -16.50 -4.91
N GLU A 103 -12.07 -15.91 -3.80
CA GLU A 103 -13.36 -16.30 -3.19
C GLU A 103 -14.55 -16.07 -4.13
N ASN A 104 -14.48 -15.09 -5.03
CA ASN A 104 -15.54 -14.77 -5.99
C ASN A 104 -15.25 -15.29 -7.41
N ARG A 105 -14.19 -16.08 -7.61
CA ARG A 105 -13.81 -16.71 -8.89
C ARG A 105 -13.62 -15.70 -10.03
N LEU A 106 -13.08 -14.53 -9.71
CA LEU A 106 -12.77 -13.49 -10.69
C LEU A 106 -11.40 -13.72 -11.37
N ILE A 107 -10.52 -14.46 -10.71
CA ILE A 107 -9.24 -14.93 -11.26
C ILE A 107 -9.26 -16.46 -11.22
N THR A 108 -8.81 -17.07 -12.31
CA THR A 108 -8.54 -18.52 -12.36
C THR A 108 -7.02 -18.70 -12.33
N PRO A 109 -6.45 -19.16 -11.21
CA PRO A 109 -5.01 -19.37 -11.09
C PRO A 109 -4.52 -20.43 -12.09
N LYS A 110 -3.34 -20.22 -12.66
CA LYS A 110 -2.64 -21.23 -13.46
C LYS A 110 -2.10 -22.36 -12.58
N GLU A 111 -1.79 -22.04 -11.33
CA GLU A 111 -1.33 -22.96 -10.30
C GLU A 111 -2.10 -22.69 -9.01
N GLU A 112 -2.75 -23.72 -8.44
CA GLU A 112 -3.51 -23.57 -7.21
C GLU A 112 -2.60 -23.13 -6.04
N GLY A 113 -3.04 -22.16 -5.27
CA GLY A 113 -2.28 -21.60 -4.15
C GLY A 113 -1.22 -20.58 -4.55
N ARG A 114 -1.03 -20.30 -5.85
CA ARG A 114 -0.03 -19.36 -6.36
C ARG A 114 -0.60 -18.47 -7.46
N LEU A 115 -0.21 -17.22 -7.46
CA LEU A 115 -0.51 -16.25 -8.52
C LEU A 115 0.75 -15.48 -8.89
N ILE A 116 0.89 -15.18 -10.18
CA ILE A 116 1.79 -14.15 -10.68
C ILE A 116 0.92 -12.96 -11.12
N LEU A 117 1.20 -11.79 -10.57
CA LEU A 117 0.41 -10.59 -10.81
C LEU A 117 1.26 -9.48 -11.41
N ASP A 118 0.78 -8.87 -12.48
CA ASP A 118 1.37 -7.65 -13.01
C ASP A 118 0.79 -6.44 -12.23
N VAL A 119 1.66 -5.63 -11.62
CA VAL A 119 1.31 -4.39 -10.94
C VAL A 119 2.15 -3.23 -11.49
N PRO A 120 1.79 -1.96 -11.27
CA PRO A 120 2.58 -0.85 -11.83
C PRO A 120 4.05 -0.83 -11.41
N ALA A 121 4.38 -1.33 -10.20
CA ALA A 121 5.77 -1.47 -9.73
C ALA A 121 6.55 -2.64 -10.36
N GLY A 122 5.91 -3.47 -11.19
CA GLY A 122 6.50 -4.65 -11.82
C GLY A 122 5.67 -5.91 -11.60
N GLN A 123 6.32 -7.07 -11.69
CA GLN A 123 5.66 -8.35 -11.47
C GLN A 123 5.89 -8.83 -10.04
N ILE A 124 4.86 -9.34 -9.41
CA ILE A 124 4.93 -9.90 -8.06
C ILE A 124 4.39 -11.32 -8.02
N GLU A 125 4.96 -12.15 -7.16
CA GLU A 125 4.47 -13.48 -6.85
C GLU A 125 3.66 -13.43 -5.54
N VAL A 126 2.53 -14.14 -5.53
CA VAL A 126 1.62 -14.22 -4.38
C VAL A 126 1.27 -15.67 -4.12
N HIS A 127 1.42 -16.10 -2.87
CA HIS A 127 0.91 -17.39 -2.40
C HIS A 127 -0.32 -17.16 -1.53
N TYR A 128 -1.31 -18.04 -1.65
CA TYR A 128 -2.49 -17.97 -0.80
C TYR A 128 -2.87 -19.35 -0.29
N GLN A 129 -3.47 -19.39 0.89
CA GLN A 129 -4.00 -20.60 1.49
C GLN A 129 -5.52 -20.52 1.58
N THR A 130 -6.17 -21.67 1.38
CA THR A 130 -7.63 -21.78 1.47
C THR A 130 -8.06 -22.83 2.50
N ARG A 131 -9.25 -22.61 3.05
CA ARG A 131 -9.96 -23.61 3.81
C ARG A 131 -11.41 -23.64 3.30
N GLY A 132 -11.72 -24.67 2.47
CA GLY A 132 -12.92 -24.68 1.65
C GLY A 132 -12.89 -23.53 0.64
N ASP A 133 -13.98 -22.78 0.54
CA ASP A 133 -14.08 -21.63 -0.37
C ASP A 133 -13.49 -20.32 0.21
N LYS A 134 -12.88 -20.37 1.41
CA LYS A 134 -12.33 -19.18 2.07
C LYS A 134 -10.82 -19.11 1.98
N VAL A 135 -10.30 -17.96 1.58
CA VAL A 135 -8.87 -17.63 1.67
C VAL A 135 -8.53 -17.30 3.12
N THR A 136 -7.55 -18.01 3.68
CA THR A 136 -7.16 -17.84 5.09
C THR A 136 -5.92 -16.99 5.30
N SER A 137 -5.02 -16.97 4.32
CA SER A 137 -3.87 -16.08 4.28
C SER A 137 -3.42 -15.80 2.85
N VAL A 138 -2.76 -14.67 2.66
CA VAL A 138 -2.12 -14.26 1.42
C VAL A 138 -0.72 -13.77 1.74
N LYS A 139 0.29 -14.41 1.14
CA LYS A 139 1.70 -14.04 1.23
C LYS A 139 2.16 -13.44 -0.09
N ILE A 140 2.69 -12.23 -0.04
CA ILE A 140 3.21 -11.48 -1.18
C ILE A 140 4.73 -11.55 -1.14
N PHE A 141 5.35 -11.92 -2.25
CA PHE A 141 6.78 -11.68 -2.51
C PHE A 141 6.89 -10.32 -3.19
N ASN A 142 7.26 -9.33 -2.39
CA ASN A 142 7.21 -7.94 -2.82
C ASN A 142 8.46 -7.57 -3.63
N VAL A 143 8.39 -6.40 -4.27
CA VAL A 143 9.51 -5.82 -5.04
C VAL A 143 10.75 -5.61 -4.17
N PRO A 144 11.97 -5.61 -4.76
CA PRO A 144 13.20 -5.29 -4.03
C PRO A 144 13.06 -3.99 -3.25
N SER A 145 13.43 -4.04 -1.96
CA SER A 145 13.25 -2.93 -1.02
C SER A 145 14.60 -2.51 -0.43
N TYR A 146 14.82 -1.20 -0.25
CA TYR A 146 16.13 -0.65 0.16
C TYR A 146 15.98 0.63 0.98
N LEU A 147 17.03 0.96 1.76
CA LEU A 147 17.16 2.21 2.49
C LEU A 147 17.67 3.29 1.52
N ALA A 148 16.81 4.21 1.07
CA ALA A 148 17.17 5.23 0.09
C ALA A 148 18.02 6.36 0.70
N HIS A 149 17.60 6.88 1.87
CA HIS A 149 18.33 7.91 2.60
C HIS A 149 18.34 7.59 4.08
N GLN A 150 19.49 7.77 4.71
CA GLN A 150 19.70 7.53 6.13
C GLN A 150 20.01 8.83 6.86
N ASP A 151 19.48 8.95 8.09
CA ASP A 151 19.76 10.02 9.03
C ASP A 151 19.53 11.45 8.46
N VAL A 152 18.37 11.62 7.77
CA VAL A 152 17.93 12.93 7.25
C VAL A 152 17.37 13.77 8.39
N THR A 153 18.00 14.90 8.68
CA THR A 153 17.54 15.82 9.73
C THR A 153 16.64 16.90 9.14
N VAL A 154 15.48 17.11 9.74
CA VAL A 154 14.47 18.11 9.34
C VAL A 154 13.85 18.79 10.55
N GLU A 155 13.48 20.06 10.40
CA GLU A 155 12.72 20.81 11.40
C GLU A 155 11.23 20.72 11.11
N ILE A 156 10.42 20.33 12.10
CA ILE A 156 8.98 20.14 11.97
C ILE A 156 8.24 21.06 12.93
N GLU A 157 7.40 21.92 12.38
CA GLU A 157 6.56 22.79 13.18
C GLU A 157 5.65 21.99 14.12
N GLY A 158 5.78 22.21 15.42
CA GLY A 158 5.03 21.54 16.48
C GLY A 158 5.66 20.24 16.97
N LEU A 159 6.81 19.82 16.41
CA LEU A 159 7.58 18.66 16.87
C LEU A 159 9.05 19.02 17.17
N GLY A 160 9.61 20.01 16.46
CA GLY A 160 11.03 20.38 16.52
C GLY A 160 11.89 19.60 15.53
N GLU A 161 13.21 19.62 15.74
CA GLU A 161 14.16 18.90 14.92
C GLU A 161 14.05 17.38 15.14
N ILE A 162 13.90 16.63 14.04
CA ILE A 162 13.89 15.16 14.05
C ILE A 162 14.84 14.61 12.98
N THR A 163 15.39 13.44 13.25
CA THR A 163 16.18 12.66 12.29
C THR A 163 15.38 11.47 11.83
N VAL A 164 15.23 11.29 10.52
CA VAL A 164 14.42 10.26 9.89
C VAL A 164 15.19 9.49 8.83
N ASP A 165 14.73 8.31 8.49
CA ASP A 165 15.21 7.57 7.33
C ASP A 165 14.16 7.61 6.22
N VAL A 166 14.61 7.41 4.97
CA VAL A 166 13.70 7.20 3.83
C VAL A 166 14.02 5.85 3.21
N ALA A 167 13.01 4.98 3.16
CA ALA A 167 13.15 3.65 2.59
C ALA A 167 12.11 3.37 1.52
N TYR A 168 12.45 2.56 0.53
CA TYR A 168 11.59 2.07 -0.53
C TYR A 168 11.13 0.65 -0.24
N GLY A 169 9.82 0.41 -0.35
CA GLY A 169 9.21 -0.92 -0.21
C GLY A 169 8.10 -1.17 -1.24
N GLY A 170 8.18 -0.52 -2.41
CA GLY A 170 7.15 -0.38 -3.43
C GLY A 170 6.61 1.05 -3.52
N ASN A 171 6.78 1.82 -2.45
CA ASN A 171 6.61 3.27 -2.35
C ASN A 171 7.71 3.81 -1.44
N TYR A 172 7.96 5.14 -1.45
CA TYR A 172 8.91 5.78 -0.54
C TYR A 172 8.22 6.19 0.76
N TYR A 173 8.85 5.78 1.87
CA TYR A 173 8.40 6.00 3.25
C TYR A 173 9.40 6.85 4.01
N VAL A 174 8.96 7.95 4.62
CA VAL A 174 9.68 8.52 5.75
C VAL A 174 9.43 7.64 6.96
N ILE A 175 10.48 7.18 7.63
CA ILE A 175 10.40 6.36 8.84
C ILE A 175 10.85 7.21 10.02
N VAL A 176 9.93 7.44 10.96
CA VAL A 176 10.15 8.22 12.18
C VAL A 176 10.31 7.25 13.34
N ASP A 177 11.56 7.06 13.80
CA ASP A 177 11.87 6.25 14.97
C ASP A 177 11.83 7.09 16.26
N PRO A 178 11.55 6.48 17.44
CA PRO A 178 11.61 7.16 18.72
C PRO A 178 12.96 7.87 18.96
N GLN A 179 12.88 9.12 19.38
CA GLN A 179 14.01 10.03 19.62
C GLN A 179 13.59 11.14 20.59
N GLU A 180 14.45 12.12 20.88
CA GLU A 180 14.23 13.16 21.90
C GLU A 180 12.88 13.90 21.70
N ASN A 181 12.59 14.34 20.47
CA ASN A 181 11.35 15.08 20.14
C ASN A 181 10.17 14.17 19.72
N TYR A 182 10.39 12.85 19.65
CA TYR A 182 9.34 11.86 19.34
C TYR A 182 9.54 10.60 20.19
N ALA A 183 8.82 10.49 21.28
CA ALA A 183 9.03 9.42 22.26
C ALA A 183 8.49 8.04 21.83
N GLY A 184 7.75 7.96 20.72
CA GLY A 184 7.15 6.74 20.18
C GLY A 184 5.64 6.87 20.03
N LEU A 185 5.08 6.02 19.15
CA LEU A 185 3.67 6.05 18.76
C LEU A 185 2.69 5.96 19.95
N GLU A 186 3.09 5.30 21.02
CA GLU A 186 2.29 5.14 22.24
C GLU A 186 2.01 6.46 22.99
N HIS A 187 2.72 7.53 22.66
CA HIS A 187 2.59 8.86 23.26
C HIS A 187 1.76 9.85 22.43
N TYR A 188 1.25 9.41 21.27
CA TYR A 188 0.53 10.27 20.33
C TYR A 188 -0.85 9.69 20.01
N SER A 189 -1.84 10.56 19.96
CA SER A 189 -3.16 10.24 19.43
C SER A 189 -3.13 10.11 17.90
N PRO A 190 -4.09 9.40 17.28
CA PRO A 190 -4.24 9.36 15.83
C PRO A 190 -4.36 10.76 15.20
N ASP A 191 -5.05 11.69 15.87
CA ASP A 191 -5.23 13.07 15.37
C ASP A 191 -3.91 13.85 15.34
N GLU A 192 -3.05 13.68 16.35
CA GLU A 192 -1.70 14.29 16.37
C GLU A 192 -0.83 13.72 15.25
N ILE A 193 -0.86 12.40 15.02
CA ILE A 193 -0.16 11.75 13.92
C ILE A 193 -0.66 12.28 12.57
N LEU A 194 -1.97 12.40 12.39
CA LEU A 194 -2.56 12.97 11.17
C LEU A 194 -2.16 14.43 10.94
N MET A 195 -2.07 15.23 12.01
CA MET A 195 -1.67 16.65 11.94
C MET A 195 -0.19 16.83 11.60
N LEU A 196 0.69 15.98 12.16
CA LEU A 196 2.14 16.07 11.98
C LEU A 196 2.62 15.48 10.64
N SER A 197 1.96 14.41 10.17
CA SER A 197 2.42 13.64 9.00
C SER A 197 2.59 14.45 7.71
N PRO A 198 1.65 15.34 7.31
CA PRO A 198 1.84 16.17 6.12
C PRO A 198 3.06 17.11 6.25
N LYS A 199 3.33 17.62 7.45
CA LYS A 199 4.48 18.50 7.73
C LYS A 199 5.78 17.72 7.58
N VAL A 200 5.87 16.51 8.16
CA VAL A 200 7.02 15.61 8.02
C VAL A 200 7.25 15.24 6.55
N ARG A 201 6.20 14.80 5.86
CA ARG A 201 6.29 14.45 4.44
C ARG A 201 6.82 15.62 3.60
N THR A 202 6.29 16.80 3.79
CA THR A 202 6.71 18.00 3.05
C THR A 202 8.15 18.39 3.36
N ALA A 203 8.54 18.42 4.63
CA ALA A 203 9.90 18.78 5.04
C ALA A 203 10.94 17.82 4.45
N VAL A 204 10.68 16.51 4.51
CA VAL A 204 11.58 15.49 3.94
C VAL A 204 11.61 15.55 2.41
N SER A 205 10.46 15.74 1.74
CA SER A 205 10.40 15.90 0.27
C SER A 205 11.19 17.13 -0.21
N ASN A 206 11.32 18.17 0.61
CA ASN A 206 12.14 19.34 0.30
C ASN A 206 13.65 19.11 0.59
N ALA A 207 13.97 18.17 1.48
CA ALA A 207 15.33 17.90 1.89
C ALA A 207 16.05 16.87 1.00
N VAL A 208 15.32 15.88 0.48
CA VAL A 208 15.87 14.79 -0.32
C VAL A 208 15.00 14.46 -1.53
N GLU A 209 15.64 14.09 -2.63
CA GLU A 209 14.95 13.62 -3.83
C GLU A 209 14.84 12.09 -3.79
N CYS A 210 13.65 11.57 -4.07
CA CYS A 210 13.37 10.14 -4.13
C CYS A 210 12.86 9.79 -5.52
N ILE A 211 13.69 9.12 -6.32
CA ILE A 211 13.33 8.63 -7.66
C ILE A 211 13.80 7.18 -7.75
N HIS A 212 12.90 6.27 -8.16
CA HIS A 212 13.28 4.88 -8.33
C HIS A 212 14.22 4.72 -9.54
N PRO A 213 15.40 4.10 -9.36
CA PRO A 213 16.44 4.13 -10.38
C PRO A 213 16.07 3.42 -11.69
N ASN A 214 15.15 2.47 -11.64
CA ASN A 214 14.71 1.69 -12.82
C ASN A 214 13.35 2.15 -13.37
N ASP A 215 12.62 3.02 -12.65
CA ASP A 215 11.34 3.59 -13.10
C ASP A 215 11.16 5.01 -12.55
N PRO A 216 11.54 6.06 -13.30
CA PRO A 216 11.41 7.44 -12.86
C PRO A 216 9.95 7.90 -12.62
N MET A 217 8.94 7.14 -13.06
CA MET A 217 7.54 7.42 -12.76
C MET A 217 7.18 7.06 -11.31
N VAL A 218 8.02 6.27 -10.63
CA VAL A 218 7.94 5.98 -9.21
C VAL A 218 8.85 6.95 -8.47
N CYS A 219 8.30 8.07 -8.06
CA CYS A 219 9.06 9.16 -7.43
C CYS A 219 8.26 9.83 -6.30
N GLY A 220 9.00 10.57 -5.48
CA GLY A 220 8.48 11.34 -4.34
C GLY A 220 8.15 10.50 -3.11
N VAL A 221 8.19 11.14 -1.96
CA VAL A 221 7.77 10.53 -0.69
C VAL A 221 6.24 10.58 -0.59
N SER A 222 5.60 9.43 -0.50
CA SER A 222 4.14 9.33 -0.45
C SER A 222 3.60 9.05 0.96
N HIS A 223 4.39 8.41 1.83
CA HIS A 223 3.95 7.91 3.12
C HIS A 223 4.86 8.35 4.27
N VAL A 224 4.29 8.44 5.48
CA VAL A 224 5.04 8.61 6.73
C VAL A 224 4.72 7.44 7.65
N LEU A 225 5.75 6.71 8.06
CA LEU A 225 5.67 5.54 8.93
C LEU A 225 6.20 5.93 10.31
N TRP A 226 5.30 6.11 11.26
CA TRP A 226 5.59 6.37 12.67
C TRP A 226 5.77 5.05 13.40
N THR A 227 6.82 4.94 14.21
CA THR A 227 7.12 3.69 14.91
C THR A 227 6.96 3.84 16.42
N GLY A 228 6.73 2.72 17.11
CA GLY A 228 6.58 2.69 18.55
C GLY A 228 6.77 1.28 19.11
N LYS A 229 6.52 1.13 20.39
CA LYS A 229 6.66 -0.16 21.07
C LYS A 229 5.52 -1.09 20.67
N PRO A 230 5.82 -2.37 20.37
CA PRO A 230 4.79 -3.40 20.20
C PRO A 230 3.91 -3.55 21.44
N THR A 231 2.62 -3.85 21.21
CA THR A 231 1.65 -4.15 22.26
C THR A 231 1.09 -5.56 22.16
N GLN A 232 1.23 -6.21 20.99
CA GLN A 232 0.81 -7.59 20.78
C GLN A 232 1.96 -8.56 21.07
N ASP A 233 1.62 -9.69 21.69
CA ASP A 233 2.58 -10.76 21.95
C ASP A 233 3.19 -11.28 20.64
N GLY A 234 4.52 -11.39 20.61
CA GLY A 234 5.27 -11.86 19.45
C GLY A 234 5.48 -10.81 18.34
N ALA A 235 4.94 -9.59 18.47
CA ALA A 235 5.23 -8.52 17.52
C ALA A 235 6.68 -8.03 17.67
N THR A 236 7.36 -7.89 16.53
CA THR A 236 8.75 -7.40 16.45
C THR A 236 8.82 -5.88 16.49
N ALA A 237 7.89 -5.23 15.81
CA ALA A 237 7.79 -3.77 15.70
C ALA A 237 6.33 -3.34 15.55
N ARG A 238 6.06 -2.06 15.83
CA ARG A 238 4.74 -1.44 15.68
C ARG A 238 4.83 -0.17 14.86
N ASN A 239 3.80 0.08 14.05
CA ASN A 239 3.69 1.29 13.27
C ASN A 239 2.29 1.91 13.23
N ALA A 240 2.28 3.17 12.78
CA ALA A 240 1.13 3.85 12.18
C ALA A 240 1.59 4.48 10.87
N VAL A 241 0.92 4.18 9.77
CA VAL A 241 1.29 4.71 8.45
C VAL A 241 0.26 5.72 7.97
N PHE A 242 0.74 6.95 7.75
CA PHE A 242 -0.01 8.00 7.10
C PHE A 242 0.13 7.92 5.57
N TYR A 243 -0.98 8.03 4.85
CA TYR A 243 -1.03 8.09 3.40
C TYR A 243 -2.14 9.05 2.92
N GLY A 244 -2.10 9.44 1.64
CA GLY A 244 -3.03 10.43 1.13
C GLY A 244 -2.93 11.76 1.85
N ASP A 245 -4.06 12.43 2.02
CA ASP A 245 -4.13 13.72 2.72
C ASP A 245 -4.54 13.58 4.20
N LYS A 246 -5.30 12.51 4.55
CA LYS A 246 -5.90 12.35 5.88
C LYS A 246 -6.04 10.90 6.32
N ALA A 247 -5.40 9.95 5.62
CA ALA A 247 -5.56 8.56 5.91
C ALA A 247 -4.46 8.01 6.81
N LEU A 248 -4.86 7.21 7.79
CA LEU A 248 -3.98 6.42 8.64
C LEU A 248 -4.31 4.94 8.42
N ASP A 249 -3.34 4.14 7.96
CA ASP A 249 -3.55 2.72 7.68
C ASP A 249 -3.95 1.96 8.94
N ARG A 250 -4.99 1.14 8.85
CA ARG A 250 -5.40 0.25 9.94
C ARG A 250 -4.66 -1.07 9.90
N SER A 251 -4.17 -1.48 8.72
CA SER A 251 -3.27 -2.63 8.60
C SER A 251 -1.83 -2.24 8.99
N PRO A 252 -0.92 -3.22 9.18
CA PRO A 252 0.51 -2.93 9.38
C PRO A 252 1.21 -2.29 8.18
N CYS A 253 0.53 -2.10 7.06
CA CYS A 253 1.04 -1.60 5.79
C CYS A 253 2.08 -2.53 5.13
N GLY A 254 1.71 -3.21 4.03
CA GLY A 254 2.59 -4.20 3.39
C GLY A 254 3.89 -3.61 2.84
N THR A 255 3.77 -2.56 2.01
CA THR A 255 4.93 -1.85 1.45
C THR A 255 5.72 -1.09 2.53
N GLY A 256 5.02 -0.57 3.57
CA GLY A 256 5.67 0.01 4.74
C GLY A 256 6.45 -1.02 5.58
N THR A 257 5.92 -2.24 5.72
CA THR A 257 6.64 -3.35 6.37
C THR A 257 7.90 -3.71 5.59
N SER A 258 7.83 -3.76 4.25
CA SER A 258 9.00 -3.99 3.40
C SER A 258 10.05 -2.89 3.56
N ALA A 259 9.64 -1.61 3.56
CA ALA A 259 10.52 -0.47 3.79
C ALA A 259 11.17 -0.52 5.19
N ARG A 260 10.38 -0.90 6.22
CA ARG A 260 10.91 -1.05 7.59
C ARG A 260 11.93 -2.18 7.70
N MET A 261 11.66 -3.34 7.08
CA MET A 261 12.62 -4.45 7.04
C MET A 261 13.91 -4.05 6.31
N ALA A 262 13.80 -3.31 5.20
CA ALA A 262 14.97 -2.80 4.47
C ALA A 262 15.81 -1.84 5.30
N GLN A 263 15.15 -0.92 6.03
CA GLN A 263 15.84 -0.02 6.98
C GLN A 263 16.54 -0.81 8.09
N TRP A 264 15.86 -1.79 8.71
CA TRP A 264 16.47 -2.60 9.77
C TRP A 264 17.63 -3.46 9.25
N HIS A 265 17.49 -4.01 8.03
CA HIS A 265 18.58 -4.75 7.40
C HIS A 265 19.81 -3.86 7.17
N ALA A 266 19.63 -2.69 6.59
CA ALA A 266 20.71 -1.74 6.34
C ALA A 266 21.41 -1.29 7.64
N LYS A 267 20.64 -1.17 8.75
CA LYS A 267 21.16 -0.84 10.09
C LYS A 267 21.65 -2.07 10.88
N GLY A 268 21.69 -3.27 10.27
CA GLY A 268 22.19 -4.51 10.90
C GLY A 268 21.28 -5.10 11.98
N LYS A 269 20.02 -4.67 12.07
CA LYS A 269 19.04 -5.09 13.08
C LYS A 269 18.21 -6.32 12.66
N LEU A 270 18.15 -6.62 11.35
CA LEU A 270 17.39 -7.75 10.80
C LEU A 270 18.22 -8.43 9.70
N LYS A 271 18.34 -9.75 9.75
CA LYS A 271 19.14 -10.54 8.81
C LYS A 271 18.24 -11.25 7.79
N SER A 272 18.85 -11.67 6.67
CA SER A 272 18.20 -12.55 5.71
C SER A 272 17.76 -13.86 6.40
N GLY A 273 16.54 -14.30 6.11
CA GLY A 273 15.93 -15.49 6.70
C GLY A 273 15.26 -15.27 8.07
N GLU A 274 15.33 -14.07 8.64
CA GLU A 274 14.66 -13.74 9.90
C GLU A 274 13.22 -13.26 9.66
N ASP A 275 12.32 -13.67 10.55
CA ASP A 275 10.92 -13.25 10.57
C ASP A 275 10.76 -11.88 11.24
N PHE A 276 9.80 -11.11 10.76
CA PHE A 276 9.50 -9.77 11.24
C PHE A 276 7.99 -9.59 11.38
N VAL A 277 7.48 -9.68 12.60
CA VAL A 277 6.05 -9.49 12.88
C VAL A 277 5.77 -8.02 13.13
N HIS A 278 5.03 -7.39 12.21
CA HIS A 278 4.72 -5.97 12.27
C HIS A 278 3.29 -5.74 12.75
N GLU A 279 3.16 -4.95 13.81
CA GLU A 279 1.88 -4.59 14.43
C GLU A 279 1.40 -3.24 13.90
N SER A 280 0.10 -3.14 13.62
CA SER A 280 -0.56 -1.89 13.23
C SER A 280 -1.01 -1.06 14.43
N ILE A 281 -1.49 0.15 14.15
CA ILE A 281 -2.07 1.03 15.18
C ILE A 281 -3.26 0.41 15.92
N ILE A 282 -4.02 -0.48 15.27
CA ILE A 282 -5.17 -1.19 15.87
C ILE A 282 -4.81 -2.57 16.42
N GLY A 283 -3.51 -2.97 16.40
CA GLY A 283 -3.04 -4.26 16.92
C GLY A 283 -3.18 -5.43 15.94
N SER A 284 -3.52 -5.21 14.67
CA SER A 284 -3.46 -6.27 13.65
C SER A 284 -2.02 -6.55 13.24
N LEU A 285 -1.74 -7.76 12.76
CA LEU A 285 -0.39 -8.23 12.48
C LEU A 285 -0.20 -8.61 11.01
N PHE A 286 0.97 -8.28 10.46
CA PHE A 286 1.54 -8.90 9.27
C PHE A 286 2.80 -9.67 9.63
N ASN A 287 2.97 -10.84 9.01
CA ASN A 287 4.19 -11.62 9.09
C ASN A 287 5.10 -11.27 7.92
N GLY A 288 6.19 -10.58 8.18
CA GLY A 288 7.22 -10.23 7.22
C GLY A 288 8.42 -11.17 7.33
N ARG A 289 9.19 -11.31 6.22
CA ARG A 289 10.43 -12.07 6.19
C ARG A 289 11.35 -11.52 5.10
N ILE A 290 12.66 -11.50 5.36
CA ILE A 290 13.66 -11.27 4.32
C ILE A 290 13.99 -12.60 3.67
N GLU A 291 13.47 -12.85 2.48
CA GLU A 291 13.65 -14.09 1.73
C GLU A 291 15.03 -14.17 1.05
N GLY A 292 15.62 -13.02 0.75
CA GLY A 292 16.93 -12.93 0.12
C GLY A 292 17.45 -11.50 0.02
N ILE A 293 18.65 -11.39 -0.51
CA ILE A 293 19.33 -10.13 -0.74
C ILE A 293 19.59 -9.97 -2.24
N THR A 294 19.45 -8.76 -2.73
CA THR A 294 19.72 -8.37 -4.10
C THR A 294 20.36 -6.99 -4.14
N GLU A 295 20.47 -6.44 -5.33
CA GLU A 295 21.01 -5.10 -5.56
C GLU A 295 20.09 -4.31 -6.49
N VAL A 296 19.88 -3.04 -6.18
CA VAL A 296 19.19 -2.07 -7.03
C VAL A 296 20.13 -0.91 -7.28
N ASN A 297 20.60 -0.77 -8.53
CA ASN A 297 21.51 0.28 -8.96
C ASN A 297 22.76 0.44 -8.04
N GLY A 298 23.42 -0.68 -7.67
CA GLY A 298 24.60 -0.68 -6.81
C GLY A 298 24.30 -0.54 -5.32
N GLN A 299 23.04 -0.45 -4.94
CA GLN A 299 22.61 -0.38 -3.55
C GLN A 299 22.06 -1.71 -3.07
N THR A 300 22.48 -2.18 -1.90
CA THR A 300 21.94 -3.39 -1.28
C THR A 300 20.44 -3.26 -1.06
N ALA A 301 19.69 -4.25 -1.53
CA ALA A 301 18.26 -4.35 -1.38
C ALA A 301 17.87 -5.73 -0.83
N ILE A 302 16.78 -5.79 -0.09
CA ILE A 302 16.17 -7.05 0.36
C ILE A 302 15.10 -7.51 -0.63
N LEU A 303 14.84 -8.81 -0.65
CA LEU A 303 13.68 -9.44 -1.26
C LEU A 303 12.69 -9.78 -0.13
N PRO A 304 11.71 -8.91 0.16
CA PRO A 304 10.83 -9.14 1.28
C PRO A 304 9.59 -9.94 0.90
N SER A 305 9.07 -10.72 1.85
CA SER A 305 7.71 -11.25 1.78
C SER A 305 6.86 -10.73 2.94
N ILE A 306 5.56 -10.61 2.71
CA ILE A 306 4.59 -10.16 3.70
C ILE A 306 3.37 -11.07 3.62
N GLU A 307 2.93 -11.60 4.74
CA GLU A 307 1.72 -12.42 4.86
C GLU A 307 0.71 -11.73 5.77
N GLY A 308 -0.54 -11.70 5.32
CA GLY A 308 -1.68 -11.20 6.05
C GLY A 308 -2.96 -11.90 5.63
N TRP A 309 -4.10 -11.39 6.11
CA TRP A 309 -5.42 -11.92 5.80
C TRP A 309 -6.40 -10.81 5.47
N ALA A 310 -7.46 -11.16 4.76
CA ALA A 310 -8.56 -10.25 4.46
C ALA A 310 -9.91 -10.95 4.64
N GLN A 311 -10.97 -10.15 4.77
CA GLN A 311 -12.33 -10.62 4.93
C GLN A 311 -13.28 -9.83 4.03
N VAL A 312 -13.99 -10.53 3.16
CA VAL A 312 -15.07 -9.96 2.34
C VAL A 312 -16.29 -9.72 3.22
N TYR A 313 -16.95 -8.55 3.10
CA TYR A 313 -18.14 -8.22 3.87
C TYR A 313 -19.29 -7.63 3.04
N GLY A 314 -19.07 -7.30 1.75
CA GLY A 314 -20.16 -6.73 0.95
C GLY A 314 -19.95 -6.86 -0.55
N HIS A 315 -21.08 -6.92 -1.27
CA HIS A 315 -21.17 -6.83 -2.72
C HIS A 315 -22.01 -5.61 -3.05
N ASN A 316 -21.49 -4.69 -3.85
CA ASN A 316 -22.12 -3.41 -4.14
C ASN A 316 -22.23 -3.18 -5.64
N THR A 317 -23.35 -2.64 -6.07
CA THR A 317 -23.49 -2.03 -7.40
C THR A 317 -23.56 -0.52 -7.20
N ILE A 318 -22.55 0.19 -7.66
CA ILE A 318 -22.44 1.62 -7.49
C ILE A 318 -22.77 2.31 -8.82
N TRP A 319 -23.77 3.16 -8.78
CA TRP A 319 -24.14 4.03 -9.91
C TRP A 319 -23.48 5.40 -9.72
N VAL A 320 -22.86 5.90 -10.78
CA VAL A 320 -22.34 7.27 -10.87
C VAL A 320 -23.09 7.99 -11.98
N ASP A 321 -23.76 9.08 -11.61
CA ASP A 321 -24.53 9.93 -12.52
C ASP A 321 -23.87 11.31 -12.59
N ASP A 322 -23.57 11.80 -13.78
CA ASP A 322 -22.91 13.10 -13.98
C ASP A 322 -23.85 14.30 -13.72
N GLU A 323 -25.15 14.06 -13.56
CA GLU A 323 -26.11 15.07 -13.07
C GLU A 323 -26.05 15.26 -11.54
N ASP A 324 -25.47 14.29 -10.79
CA ASP A 324 -25.23 14.43 -9.36
C ASP A 324 -24.09 15.44 -9.12
N PRO A 325 -24.32 16.56 -8.37
CA PRO A 325 -23.27 17.51 -8.03
C PRO A 325 -22.03 16.88 -7.35
N TYR A 326 -22.19 15.72 -6.73
CA TYR A 326 -21.15 14.97 -6.03
C TYR A 326 -20.72 13.70 -6.77
N ALA A 327 -20.99 13.62 -8.08
CA ALA A 327 -20.67 12.45 -8.92
C ALA A 327 -19.19 12.02 -8.78
N TYR A 328 -18.27 12.97 -8.64
CA TYR A 328 -16.82 12.71 -8.59
C TYR A 328 -16.24 12.73 -7.17
N GLY A 329 -17.13 12.68 -6.17
CA GLY A 329 -16.72 12.66 -4.78
C GLY A 329 -16.22 14.02 -4.26
N PHE A 330 -16.00 14.07 -2.96
CA PHE A 330 -15.45 15.23 -2.27
C PHE A 330 -14.72 14.79 -0.99
N GLU A 331 -13.88 15.70 -0.48
CA GLU A 331 -13.31 15.60 0.87
C GLU A 331 -13.64 16.85 1.66
N VAL A 332 -14.01 16.69 2.91
CA VAL A 332 -14.15 17.80 3.86
C VAL A 332 -12.74 18.13 4.35
N LYS A 333 -12.25 19.33 3.99
CA LYS A 333 -10.91 19.84 4.35
C LYS A 333 -10.96 20.73 5.58
#